data_c19297ef717e888b52a93e9aac32b026
#
_entry.id   c19297ef717e888b52a93e9aac32b026
#
_cell.length_a   1.000
_cell.length_b   1.000
_cell.length_c   1.000
_cell.angle_alpha   90.00
_cell.angle_beta   90.00
_cell.angle_gamma   90.00
#
_symmetry.space_group_name_H-M   'P 1'
#
loop_
_entity.id
_entity.type
_entity.pdbx_description
1 polymer ?
#
loop_
_entity_poly.entity_id
_entity_poly.type
_entity_poly.pdbx_seq_one_letter_code
_entity_poly.pdbx_strand_id
1 'polypeptide(L)'
;METKIFLEEALADDGLYCIFAANTQTDRRVQKFFTSVDALIDGATVLDNQGFNVYFALSTFNKTNSRKVDNVKNIKSFFLDLDCGPTKEFSTQQDAISSLKEFCSVNSLPRPTIINSGRGVHVYWVLEEAVCLADWLPVAEQLKALCAKYNFEADPS
;
A
#
# COMPACT_ATOMS: atom_id res chain seq x y z
N MET A 1 3.91 7.11 16.22
CA MET A 1 5.00 7.96 15.70
C MET A 1 5.56 7.47 14.40
N GLU A 2 6.07 6.25 14.36
CA GLU A 2 6.61 5.67 13.12
C GLU A 2 5.56 5.57 12.02
N THR A 3 4.33 5.18 12.36
CA THR A 3 3.22 5.08 11.40
C THR A 3 2.92 6.41 10.75
N LYS A 4 2.88 7.50 11.54
CA LYS A 4 2.62 8.85 11.01
C LYS A 4 3.72 9.28 10.04
N ILE A 5 4.98 9.09 10.42
CA ILE A 5 6.14 9.46 9.57
C ILE A 5 6.08 8.70 8.26
N PHE A 6 5.82 7.39 8.31
CA PHE A 6 5.68 6.56 7.13
C PHE A 6 4.56 7.05 6.21
N LEU A 7 3.37 7.28 6.76
CA LEU A 7 2.22 7.70 5.96
C LEU A 7 2.43 9.09 5.34
N GLU A 8 3.05 10.01 6.06
CA GLU A 8 3.38 11.33 5.51
C GLU A 8 4.39 11.25 4.37
N GLU A 9 5.29 10.28 4.38
CA GLU A 9 6.22 10.04 3.27
C GLU A 9 5.56 9.32 2.10
N ALA A 10 4.81 8.25 2.39
CA ALA A 10 4.29 7.32 1.37
C ALA A 10 3.06 7.84 0.64
N LEU A 11 2.26 8.70 1.28
CA LEU A 11 1.05 9.27 0.70
C LEU A 11 1.27 10.69 0.19
N ALA A 12 0.52 11.06 -0.86
CA ALA A 12 0.53 12.43 -1.35
C ALA A 12 0.03 13.37 -0.25
N ASP A 13 0.51 14.62 -0.25
CA ASP A 13 0.12 15.63 0.73
C ASP A 13 -1.08 16.47 0.28
N ASP A 14 -1.61 16.20 -0.89
CA ASP A 14 -2.74 16.92 -1.49
C ASP A 14 -3.88 15.97 -1.78
N GLY A 15 -5.08 16.33 -1.32
CA GLY A 15 -6.30 15.55 -1.52
C GLY A 15 -6.79 14.88 -0.25
N LEU A 16 -7.78 14.00 -0.40
CA LEU A 16 -8.41 13.30 0.72
C LEU A 16 -7.80 11.92 0.88
N TYR A 17 -7.49 11.55 2.12
CA TYR A 17 -7.06 10.21 2.49
C TYR A 17 -8.27 9.31 2.71
N CYS A 18 -8.12 8.03 2.44
CA CYS A 18 -9.23 7.09 2.57
C CYS A 18 -8.84 5.85 3.37
N ILE A 19 -9.72 5.46 4.29
CA ILE A 19 -9.70 4.17 4.95
C ILE A 19 -10.81 3.30 4.38
N PHE A 20 -10.49 2.05 4.14
CA PHE A 20 -11.43 0.97 3.97
C PHE A 20 -11.25 -0.01 5.13
N ALA A 21 -12.35 -0.42 5.74
CA ALA A 21 -12.32 -1.36 6.86
C ALA A 21 -13.41 -2.42 6.70
N ALA A 22 -13.09 -3.64 7.11
CA ALA A 22 -14.00 -4.76 7.05
C ALA A 22 -13.98 -5.54 8.35
N ASN A 23 -15.15 -5.90 8.86
CA ASN A 23 -15.31 -6.78 10.01
C ASN A 23 -15.79 -8.13 9.51
N THR A 24 -14.94 -9.15 9.61
CA THR A 24 -15.23 -10.48 9.06
C THR A 24 -16.30 -11.24 9.86
N GLN A 25 -16.52 -10.87 11.12
CA GLN A 25 -17.53 -11.52 11.98
C GLN A 25 -18.93 -10.98 11.71
N THR A 26 -19.07 -9.68 11.43
CA THR A 26 -20.35 -9.02 11.22
C THR A 26 -20.64 -8.73 9.74
N ASP A 27 -19.67 -8.97 8.87
CA ASP A 27 -19.69 -8.63 7.43
C ASP A 27 -19.92 -7.14 7.16
N ARG A 28 -19.68 -6.29 8.15
CA ARG A 28 -19.75 -4.85 7.97
C ARG A 28 -18.52 -4.33 7.24
N ARG A 29 -18.77 -3.39 6.32
CA ARG A 29 -17.73 -2.68 5.57
C ARG A 29 -17.90 -1.19 5.73
N VAL A 30 -16.78 -0.50 5.92
CA VAL A 30 -16.77 0.94 6.16
C VAL A 30 -15.76 1.59 5.24
N GLN A 31 -16.11 2.74 4.70
CA GLN A 31 -15.22 3.57 3.92
C GLN A 31 -15.31 4.99 4.45
N LYS A 32 -14.17 5.58 4.82
CA LYS A 32 -14.12 6.92 5.39
C LYS A 32 -13.01 7.73 4.75
N PHE A 33 -13.23 9.03 4.64
CA PHE A 33 -12.30 9.99 4.07
C PHE A 33 -11.86 11.00 5.11
N PHE A 34 -10.60 11.44 5.02
CA PHE A 34 -9.98 12.33 6.00
C PHE A 34 -9.16 13.39 5.29
N THR A 35 -9.05 14.56 5.91
CA THR A 35 -8.31 15.71 5.35
C THR A 35 -6.85 15.76 5.81
N SER A 36 -6.46 14.93 6.79
CA SER A 36 -5.09 14.89 7.30
C SER A 36 -4.67 13.48 7.68
N VAL A 37 -3.37 13.26 7.74
CA VAL A 37 -2.81 11.99 8.20
C VAL A 37 -3.15 11.74 9.66
N ASP A 38 -3.13 12.77 10.50
CA ASP A 38 -3.52 12.64 11.93
C ASP A 38 -4.97 12.14 12.07
N ALA A 39 -5.90 12.72 11.32
CA ALA A 39 -7.30 12.29 11.33
C ALA A 39 -7.45 10.86 10.79
N LEU A 40 -6.68 10.51 9.76
CA LEU A 40 -6.64 9.15 9.21
C LEU A 40 -6.23 8.13 10.27
N ILE A 41 -5.17 8.41 11.02
CA ILE A 41 -4.64 7.53 12.08
C ILE A 41 -5.67 7.40 13.21
N ASP A 42 -6.26 8.50 13.64
CA ASP A 42 -7.29 8.48 14.70
C ASP A 42 -8.49 7.62 14.26
N GLY A 43 -8.95 7.80 13.03
CA GLY A 43 -10.03 7.00 12.46
C GLY A 43 -9.70 5.53 12.36
N ALA A 44 -8.47 5.20 11.95
CA ALA A 44 -7.99 3.83 11.88
C ALA A 44 -7.95 3.17 13.27
N THR A 45 -7.50 3.90 14.28
CA THR A 45 -7.42 3.42 15.66
C THR A 45 -8.82 3.09 16.20
N VAL A 46 -9.80 3.97 15.96
CA VAL A 46 -11.19 3.73 16.37
C VAL A 46 -11.74 2.45 15.74
N LEU A 47 -11.54 2.27 14.44
CA LEU A 47 -12.03 1.08 13.73
C LEU A 47 -11.32 -0.20 14.16
N ASP A 48 -10.02 -0.13 14.37
CA ASP A 48 -9.25 -1.27 14.88
C ASP A 48 -9.74 -1.71 16.26
N ASN A 49 -10.00 -0.75 17.16
CA ASN A 49 -10.55 -1.03 18.48
C ASN A 49 -11.97 -1.61 18.44
N GLN A 50 -12.70 -1.37 17.35
CA GLN A 50 -14.03 -1.96 17.12
C GLN A 50 -13.98 -3.33 16.45
N GLY A 51 -12.80 -3.88 16.22
CA GLY A 51 -12.62 -5.20 15.63
C GLY A 51 -12.58 -5.24 14.11
N PHE A 52 -12.43 -4.09 13.45
CA PHE A 52 -12.27 -4.05 11.99
C PHE A 52 -10.83 -4.32 11.58
N ASN A 53 -10.68 -4.97 10.44
CA ASN A 53 -9.43 -4.97 9.70
C ASN A 53 -9.36 -3.67 8.90
N VAL A 54 -8.33 -2.89 9.10
CA VAL A 54 -8.25 -1.53 8.56
C VAL A 54 -7.19 -1.45 7.46
N TYR A 55 -7.57 -0.88 6.34
CA TYR A 55 -6.71 -0.66 5.18
C TYR A 55 -6.76 0.79 4.76
N PHE A 56 -5.65 1.35 4.35
CA PHE A 56 -5.64 2.69 3.77
C PHE A 56 -5.42 2.60 2.25
N ALA A 57 -6.00 3.54 1.52
CA ALA A 57 -5.75 3.65 0.09
C ALA A 57 -4.41 4.34 -0.16
N LEU A 58 -3.67 3.84 -1.17
CA LEU A 58 -2.36 4.39 -1.53
C LEU A 58 -2.48 5.78 -2.18
N SER A 59 -3.58 6.05 -2.87
CA SER A 59 -3.85 7.33 -3.50
C SER A 59 -4.62 8.28 -2.59
N THR A 60 -4.56 9.57 -2.91
CA THR A 60 -5.51 10.55 -2.40
C THR A 60 -6.67 10.71 -3.38
N PHE A 61 -7.74 11.33 -2.93
CA PHE A 61 -8.99 11.46 -3.69
C PHE A 61 -9.47 12.90 -3.74
N ASN A 62 -10.29 13.20 -4.74
CA ASN A 62 -10.89 14.53 -4.91
C ASN A 62 -12.12 14.75 -4.04
N LYS A 63 -12.97 13.73 -3.93
CA LYS A 63 -14.27 13.79 -3.22
C LYS A 63 -14.42 12.63 -2.25
N THR A 64 -15.35 12.77 -1.29
CA THR A 64 -15.58 11.81 -0.21
C THR A 64 -16.55 10.68 -0.59
N ASN A 65 -16.84 10.48 -1.87
CA ASN A 65 -17.92 9.58 -2.31
C ASN A 65 -17.43 8.25 -2.88
N SER A 66 -16.16 8.11 -3.22
CA SER A 66 -15.72 6.94 -3.96
C SER A 66 -14.21 6.73 -3.91
N ARG A 67 -13.78 5.45 -3.93
CA ARG A 67 -12.39 5.04 -4.15
C ARG A 67 -12.12 4.65 -5.61
N LYS A 68 -13.04 4.92 -6.51
CA LYS A 68 -12.89 4.57 -7.92
C LYS A 68 -11.85 5.43 -8.62
N VAL A 69 -11.35 4.91 -9.72
CA VAL A 69 -10.28 5.51 -10.53
C VAL A 69 -10.57 6.97 -10.90
N ASP A 70 -11.82 7.29 -11.22
CA ASP A 70 -12.24 8.64 -11.62
C ASP A 70 -12.18 9.66 -10.47
N ASN A 71 -12.07 9.18 -9.22
CA ASN A 71 -11.96 10.05 -8.04
C ASN A 71 -10.53 10.17 -7.51
N VAL A 72 -9.58 9.45 -8.08
CA VAL A 72 -8.17 9.51 -7.67
C VAL A 72 -7.58 10.87 -8.01
N LYS A 73 -6.90 11.49 -7.03
CA LYS A 73 -6.22 12.76 -7.23
C LYS A 73 -4.73 12.57 -7.50
N ASN A 74 -3.98 12.07 -6.51
CA ASN A 74 -2.54 11.90 -6.61
C ASN A 74 -2.09 10.60 -5.95
N ILE A 75 -0.94 10.09 -6.41
CA ILE A 75 -0.29 8.91 -5.85
C ILE A 75 1.21 9.20 -5.72
N LYS A 76 1.82 8.80 -4.61
CA LYS A 76 3.23 9.07 -4.35
C LYS A 76 4.09 7.80 -4.26
N SER A 77 3.48 6.62 -4.25
CA SER A 77 4.21 5.37 -4.02
C SER A 77 3.78 4.27 -4.96
N PHE A 78 4.70 3.33 -5.19
CA PHE A 78 4.42 2.01 -5.76
C PHE A 78 4.45 0.99 -4.63
N PHE A 79 3.67 -0.07 -4.76
CA PHE A 79 3.43 -1.02 -3.68
C PHE A 79 3.46 -2.47 -4.17
N LEU A 80 4.04 -3.36 -3.36
CA LEU A 80 3.92 -4.80 -3.52
C LEU A 80 3.62 -5.44 -2.16
N ASP A 81 2.75 -6.43 -2.16
CA ASP A 81 2.46 -7.26 -0.98
C ASP A 81 3.08 -8.65 -1.18
N LEU A 82 3.97 -9.03 -0.28
CA LEU A 82 4.62 -10.33 -0.27
C LEU A 82 4.03 -11.19 0.84
N ASP A 83 3.17 -12.14 0.48
CA ASP A 83 2.58 -13.07 1.44
C ASP A 83 3.60 -14.10 1.92
N CYS A 84 3.64 -14.32 3.23
CA CYS A 84 4.52 -15.30 3.86
C CYS A 84 3.72 -16.32 4.67
N GLY A 85 4.20 -17.56 4.71
CA GLY A 85 3.58 -18.62 5.49
C GLY A 85 3.84 -20.01 4.89
N PRO A 86 3.40 -21.08 5.57
CA PRO A 86 3.69 -22.45 5.15
C PRO A 86 3.13 -22.83 3.76
N THR A 87 2.05 -22.18 3.36
CA THR A 87 1.37 -22.46 2.07
C THR A 87 1.62 -21.38 1.03
N LYS A 88 2.49 -20.41 1.33
CA LYS A 88 2.79 -19.28 0.45
C LYS A 88 4.14 -19.48 -0.24
N GLU A 89 4.39 -18.69 -1.27
CA GLU A 89 5.65 -18.71 -2.02
C GLU A 89 6.85 -18.48 -1.11
N PHE A 90 6.71 -17.55 -0.15
CA PHE A 90 7.75 -17.28 0.83
C PHE A 90 7.37 -17.93 2.17
N SER A 91 8.20 -18.85 2.63
CA SER A 91 7.95 -19.55 3.90
C SER A 91 8.06 -18.60 5.10
N THR A 92 8.98 -17.64 5.04
CA THR A 92 9.23 -16.67 6.10
C THR A 92 9.37 -15.26 5.53
N GLN A 93 9.26 -14.27 6.40
CA GLN A 93 9.51 -12.87 6.03
C GLN A 93 10.96 -12.66 5.56
N GLN A 94 11.91 -13.37 6.17
CA GLN A 94 13.32 -13.29 5.79
C GLN A 94 13.53 -13.80 4.37
N ASP A 95 12.87 -14.88 3.98
CA ASP A 95 12.92 -15.42 2.61
C ASP A 95 12.35 -14.39 1.61
N ALA A 96 11.23 -13.75 1.96
CA ALA A 96 10.62 -12.72 1.13
C ALA A 96 11.58 -11.53 0.93
N ILE A 97 12.20 -11.06 2.00
CA ILE A 97 13.16 -9.94 1.95
C ILE A 97 14.38 -10.30 1.12
N SER A 98 14.91 -11.51 1.27
CA SER A 98 16.06 -11.98 0.48
C SER A 98 15.74 -12.04 -1.01
N SER A 99 14.57 -12.57 -1.37
CA SER A 99 14.10 -12.62 -2.76
C SER A 99 13.85 -11.21 -3.31
N LEU A 100 13.31 -10.31 -2.51
CA LEU A 100 13.10 -8.92 -2.88
C LEU A 100 14.43 -8.22 -3.20
N LYS A 101 15.44 -8.41 -2.38
CA LYS A 101 16.78 -7.82 -2.61
C LYS A 101 17.37 -8.31 -3.93
N GLU A 102 17.26 -9.58 -4.22
CA GLU A 102 17.72 -10.16 -5.48
C GLU A 102 16.94 -9.58 -6.66
N PHE A 103 15.63 -9.52 -6.57
CA PHE A 103 14.76 -8.94 -7.59
C PHE A 103 15.13 -7.49 -7.89
N CYS A 104 15.33 -6.68 -6.88
CA CYS A 104 15.76 -5.29 -7.03
C CYS A 104 17.13 -5.16 -7.66
N SER A 105 18.08 -6.01 -7.24
CA SER A 105 19.46 -6.00 -7.76
C SER A 105 19.51 -6.35 -9.24
N VAL A 106 18.85 -7.45 -9.62
CA VAL A 106 18.80 -7.93 -11.02
C VAL A 106 18.15 -6.89 -11.95
N ASN A 107 17.16 -6.16 -11.46
CA ASN A 107 16.40 -5.22 -12.27
C ASN A 107 16.82 -3.76 -12.08
N SER A 108 17.89 -3.52 -11.34
CA SER A 108 18.42 -2.17 -11.05
C SER A 108 17.37 -1.24 -10.45
N LEU A 109 16.52 -1.78 -9.59
CA LEU A 109 15.51 -0.98 -8.89
C LEU A 109 16.10 -0.29 -7.67
N PRO A 110 15.60 0.89 -7.31
CA PRO A 110 15.99 1.57 -6.07
C PRO A 110 15.63 0.74 -4.85
N ARG A 111 16.29 1.00 -3.74
CA ARG A 111 16.00 0.34 -2.47
C ARG A 111 14.61 0.78 -1.98
N PRO A 112 13.67 -0.16 -1.75
CA PRO A 112 12.35 0.19 -1.26
C PRO A 112 12.30 0.33 0.26
N THR A 113 11.21 0.92 0.76
CA THR A 113 10.84 0.87 2.16
C THR A 113 10.10 -0.44 2.41
N ILE A 114 10.49 -1.15 3.46
CA ILE A 114 9.96 -2.47 3.80
C ILE A 114 9.26 -2.39 5.15
N ILE A 115 8.02 -2.86 5.21
CA ILE A 115 7.21 -2.88 6.44
C ILE A 115 6.72 -4.29 6.70
N ASN A 116 6.88 -4.75 7.95
CA ASN A 116 6.34 -6.00 8.40
C ASN A 116 4.82 -5.86 8.56
N SER A 117 4.05 -6.62 7.79
CA SER A 117 2.59 -6.60 7.84
C SER A 117 2.00 -7.62 8.81
N GLY A 118 2.84 -8.37 9.54
CA GLY A 118 2.41 -9.45 10.42
C GLY A 118 2.32 -10.79 9.70
N ARG A 119 1.66 -10.85 8.57
CA ARG A 119 1.52 -12.07 7.74
C ARG A 119 2.49 -12.10 6.58
N GLY A 120 3.17 -11.03 6.31
CA GLY A 120 4.08 -10.93 5.20
C GLY A 120 4.86 -9.63 5.25
N VAL A 121 5.19 -9.12 4.07
CA VAL A 121 6.01 -7.92 3.92
C VAL A 121 5.32 -6.98 2.93
N HIS A 122 5.13 -5.74 3.33
CA HIS A 122 4.69 -4.67 2.45
C HIS A 122 5.90 -3.89 1.94
N VAL A 123 5.97 -3.65 0.65
CA VAL A 123 7.10 -3.02 -0.03
C VAL A 123 6.63 -1.75 -0.71
N TYR A 124 7.30 -0.64 -0.45
CA TYR A 124 6.95 0.67 -1.02
C TYR A 124 8.16 1.32 -1.68
N TRP A 125 7.98 1.79 -2.91
CA TRP A 125 8.90 2.73 -3.54
C TRP A 125 8.25 4.10 -3.53
N VAL A 126 8.76 4.98 -2.68
CA VAL A 126 8.20 6.32 -2.48
C VAL A 126 8.85 7.30 -3.46
N LEU A 127 8.03 8.03 -4.20
CA LEU A 127 8.48 9.06 -5.12
C LEU A 127 8.85 10.34 -4.36
N GLU A 128 9.70 11.18 -4.94
CA GLU A 128 10.01 12.49 -4.37
C GLU A 128 8.79 13.40 -4.39
N GLU A 129 7.99 13.31 -5.46
CA GLU A 129 6.76 14.09 -5.62
C GLU A 129 5.61 13.18 -6.03
N ALA A 130 4.41 13.54 -5.60
CA ALA A 130 3.20 12.86 -6.00
C ALA A 130 2.90 13.12 -7.49
N VAL A 131 2.33 12.13 -8.15
CA VAL A 131 1.96 12.19 -9.56
C VAL A 131 0.47 11.88 -9.73
N CYS A 132 -0.09 12.26 -10.88
CA CYS A 132 -1.45 11.87 -11.23
C CYS A 132 -1.51 10.40 -11.64
N LEU A 133 -2.72 9.83 -11.67
CA LEU A 133 -2.92 8.44 -12.06
C LEU A 133 -2.39 8.14 -13.46
N ALA A 134 -2.57 9.07 -14.40
CA ALA A 134 -2.12 8.89 -15.79
C ALA A 134 -0.60 8.69 -15.89
N ASP A 135 0.17 9.34 -15.03
CA ASP A 135 1.63 9.19 -14.97
C ASP A 135 2.06 7.98 -14.15
N TRP A 136 1.31 7.65 -13.11
CA TRP A 136 1.61 6.53 -12.22
C TRP A 136 1.33 5.16 -12.84
N LEU A 137 0.19 5.03 -13.51
CA LEU A 137 -0.33 3.74 -13.99
C LEU A 137 0.63 3.01 -14.95
N PRO A 138 1.23 3.66 -15.97
CA PRO A 138 2.15 2.96 -16.86
C PRO A 138 3.36 2.36 -16.13
N VAL A 139 3.89 3.04 -15.13
CA VAL A 139 5.03 2.55 -14.34
C VAL A 139 4.61 1.40 -13.44
N ALA A 140 3.42 1.49 -12.83
CA ALA A 140 2.86 0.40 -12.02
C ALA A 140 2.64 -0.87 -12.85
N GLU A 141 2.16 -0.73 -14.08
CA GLU A 141 1.99 -1.85 -15.01
C GLU A 141 3.32 -2.46 -15.42
N GLN A 142 4.36 -1.64 -15.61
CA GLN A 142 5.71 -2.13 -15.89
C GLN A 142 6.27 -2.92 -14.70
N LEU A 143 6.05 -2.45 -13.48
CA LEU A 143 6.46 -3.17 -12.26
C LEU A 143 5.77 -4.53 -12.18
N LYS A 144 4.48 -4.57 -12.45
CA LYS A 144 3.70 -5.82 -12.48
C LYS A 144 4.23 -6.79 -13.53
N ALA A 145 4.52 -6.30 -14.73
CA ALA A 145 5.08 -7.11 -15.81
C ALA A 145 6.47 -7.63 -15.46
N LEU A 146 7.27 -6.83 -14.77
CA LEU A 146 8.60 -7.22 -14.31
C LEU A 146 8.53 -8.36 -13.28
N CYS A 147 7.60 -8.26 -12.33
CA CYS A 147 7.35 -9.34 -11.37
C CYS A 147 6.99 -10.65 -12.08
N ALA A 148 6.10 -10.59 -13.06
CA ALA A 148 5.71 -11.77 -13.84
C ALA A 148 6.88 -12.35 -14.63
N LYS A 149 7.69 -11.52 -15.27
CA LYS A 149 8.84 -11.94 -16.06
C LYS A 149 9.88 -12.71 -15.24
N TYR A 150 10.10 -12.29 -14.00
CA TYR A 150 11.09 -12.89 -13.10
C TYR A 150 10.48 -13.87 -12.10
N ASN A 151 9.21 -14.24 -12.29
CA ASN A 151 8.47 -15.14 -11.38
C ASN A 151 8.55 -14.70 -9.92
N PHE A 152 8.53 -13.40 -9.70
CA PHE A 152 8.50 -12.83 -8.34
C PHE A 152 7.06 -12.74 -7.86
N GLU A 153 6.71 -13.59 -6.91
CA GLU A 153 5.34 -13.70 -6.38
C GLU A 153 5.02 -12.51 -5.47
N ALA A 154 4.34 -11.53 -6.02
CA ALA A 154 3.94 -10.34 -5.32
C ALA A 154 2.57 -9.86 -5.81
N ASP A 155 1.77 -9.28 -4.91
CA ASP A 155 0.50 -8.65 -5.25
C ASP A 155 0.70 -7.14 -5.34
N PRO A 156 0.55 -6.53 -6.53
CA PRO A 156 0.72 -5.09 -6.70
C PRO A 156 -0.54 -4.26 -6.45
N SER A 157 -1.63 -4.88 -6.04
CA SER A 157 -2.92 -4.20 -5.89
C SER A 157 -3.07 -3.33 -4.63
#